data_999e37880cb30f9b99a6b8a5ed82dfb1
#
_entry.id   999e37880cb30f9b99a6b8a5ed82dfb1
#
_cell.length_a   1.000
_cell.length_b   1.000
_cell.length_c   1.000
_cell.angle_alpha   90.00
_cell.angle_beta   90.00
_cell.angle_gamma   90.00
#
_symmetry.space_group_name_H-M   'P 1'
#
loop_
_entity.id
_entity.type
_entity.pdbx_description
1 polymer ?
#
loop_
_entity_poly.entity_id
_entity_poly.type
_entity_poly.pdbx_seq_one_letter_code
_entity_poly.pdbx_strand_id
1 'polypeptide(L)'
;YLTLMGMLRGENEYTYPPYNAKQATELITCLREMAPYVIIDCGSYIANDILSAIALMESDAVLRLVNCDLKSISYLSSQLPLLRDNKWDADKQYKIASNIKPNEASEHVEQVLGSVTFKLPYSAELAAQSLAGDLLADLSLRESRGFRKAIEAISREVFGC
;
A
#
# COMPACT_ATOMS: atom_id res chain seq x y z
N TYR A 1 -20.08 -4.01 0.79
CA TYR A 1 -19.90 -3.28 2.06
C TYR A 1 -18.41 -3.17 2.36
N LEU A 2 -17.95 -2.00 2.83
CA LEU A 2 -16.60 -1.75 3.30
C LEU A 2 -16.62 -1.73 4.83
N THR A 3 -15.74 -2.51 5.45
CA THR A 3 -15.52 -2.46 6.91
C THR A 3 -14.11 -1.94 7.15
N LEU A 4 -13.97 -0.91 7.98
CA LEU A 4 -12.69 -0.36 8.40
C LEU A 4 -12.36 -0.84 9.80
N MET A 5 -11.16 -1.39 9.97
CA MET A 5 -10.61 -1.76 11.27
C MET A 5 -9.35 -0.94 11.55
N GLY A 6 -9.23 -0.42 12.73
CA GLY A 6 -8.08 0.39 13.15
C GLY A 6 -8.19 0.77 14.62
N MET A 7 -7.25 1.58 15.09
CA MET A 7 -7.29 2.12 16.46
C MET A 7 -8.44 3.10 16.62
N LEU A 8 -9.03 3.12 17.81
CA LEU A 8 -10.05 4.12 18.15
C LEU A 8 -9.41 5.51 18.25
N ARG A 9 -10.26 6.54 18.13
CA ARG A 9 -9.81 7.92 18.27
C ARG A 9 -9.15 8.14 19.64
N GLY A 10 -7.90 8.60 19.62
CA GLY A 10 -7.13 8.85 20.85
C GLY A 10 -6.25 7.68 21.28
N GLU A 11 -6.39 6.53 20.67
CA GLU A 11 -5.47 5.40 20.87
C GLU A 11 -4.21 5.56 19.99
N ASN A 12 -3.12 4.99 20.45
CA ASN A 12 -1.84 4.95 19.76
C ASN A 12 -1.04 3.72 20.22
N GLU A 13 0.13 3.51 19.68
CA GLU A 13 1.02 2.38 19.99
C GLU A 13 1.36 2.24 21.48
N TYR A 14 1.32 3.31 22.27
CA TYR A 14 1.60 3.29 23.70
C TYR A 14 0.37 2.97 24.56
N THR A 15 -0.82 3.12 24.02
CA THR A 15 -2.08 2.80 24.72
C THR A 15 -2.57 1.39 24.43
N TYR A 16 -2.05 0.77 23.37
CA TYR A 16 -2.37 -0.60 23.02
C TYR A 16 -1.47 -1.60 23.77
N PRO A 17 -2.01 -2.72 24.25
CA PRO A 17 -1.16 -3.77 24.81
C PRO A 17 -0.23 -4.34 23.72
N PRO A 18 1.03 -4.64 24.07
CA PRO A 18 1.96 -5.26 23.12
C PRO A 18 1.39 -6.60 22.66
N TYR A 19 1.55 -6.88 21.37
CA TYR A 19 1.15 -8.15 20.77
C TYR A 19 2.36 -8.82 20.10
N ASN A 20 2.30 -10.13 19.93
CA ASN A 20 3.35 -10.93 19.33
C ASN A 20 2.99 -11.45 17.94
N ALA A 21 3.95 -12.09 17.28
CA ALA A 21 3.76 -12.60 15.92
C ALA A 21 2.58 -13.59 15.81
N LYS A 22 2.37 -14.45 16.81
CA LYS A 22 1.25 -15.41 16.83
C LYS A 22 -0.09 -14.70 16.81
N GLN A 23 -0.25 -13.65 17.64
CA GLN A 23 -1.47 -12.86 17.69
C GLN A 23 -1.71 -12.10 16.37
N ALA A 24 -0.64 -11.58 15.74
CA ALA A 24 -0.73 -10.97 14.43
C ALA A 24 -1.20 -11.96 13.35
N THR A 25 -0.65 -13.18 13.33
CA THR A 25 -1.08 -14.25 12.41
C THR A 25 -2.53 -14.65 12.66
N GLU A 26 -2.94 -14.82 13.92
CA GLU A 26 -4.32 -15.14 14.29
C GLU A 26 -5.30 -14.06 13.83
N LEU A 27 -4.94 -12.78 13.99
CA LEU A 27 -5.75 -11.66 13.51
C LEU A 27 -5.92 -11.71 11.99
N ILE A 28 -4.85 -11.89 11.22
CA ILE A 28 -4.91 -11.97 9.76
C ILE A 28 -5.76 -13.16 9.32
N THR A 29 -5.62 -14.31 9.99
CA THR A 29 -6.43 -15.49 9.74
C THR A 29 -7.92 -15.21 9.95
N CYS A 30 -8.28 -14.59 11.08
CA CYS A 30 -9.68 -14.20 11.34
C CYS A 30 -10.22 -13.24 10.27
N LEU A 31 -9.41 -12.27 9.83
CA LEU A 31 -9.83 -11.32 8.79
C LEU A 31 -10.09 -12.02 7.45
N ARG A 32 -9.26 -12.98 7.08
CA ARG A 32 -9.44 -13.81 5.86
C ARG A 32 -10.73 -14.65 5.90
N GLU A 33 -11.15 -15.07 7.07
CA GLU A 33 -12.42 -15.81 7.25
C GLU A 33 -13.64 -14.88 7.17
N MET A 34 -13.47 -13.59 7.52
CA MET A 34 -14.56 -12.62 7.57
C MET A 34 -14.85 -11.95 6.23
N ALA A 35 -13.86 -11.83 5.34
CA ALA A 35 -14.01 -11.08 4.10
C ALA A 35 -13.25 -11.74 2.93
N PRO A 36 -13.83 -11.71 1.71
CA PRO A 36 -13.17 -12.25 0.51
C PRO A 36 -11.93 -11.43 0.11
N TYR A 37 -11.87 -10.17 0.48
CA TYR A 37 -10.73 -9.27 0.26
C TYR A 37 -10.38 -8.55 1.55
N VAL A 38 -9.11 -8.59 1.92
CA VAL A 38 -8.55 -7.88 3.07
C VAL A 38 -7.41 -7.01 2.57
N ILE A 39 -7.50 -5.71 2.80
CA ILE A 39 -6.44 -4.76 2.46
C ILE A 39 -5.84 -4.26 3.78
N ILE A 40 -4.53 -4.46 3.95
CA ILE A 40 -3.80 -4.04 5.14
C ILE A 40 -2.89 -2.88 4.76
N ASP A 41 -3.14 -1.72 5.33
CA ASP A 41 -2.26 -0.54 5.19
C ASP A 41 -1.11 -0.67 6.17
N CYS A 42 0.06 -1.05 5.64
CA CYS A 42 1.28 -1.24 6.40
C CYS A 42 2.08 0.07 6.45
N GLY A 43 2.59 0.41 7.62
CA GLY A 43 3.51 1.52 7.75
C GLY A 43 4.80 1.33 6.93
N SER A 44 5.51 2.42 6.68
CA SER A 44 6.78 2.36 5.95
C SER A 44 7.90 1.68 6.75
N TYR A 45 7.83 1.68 8.07
CA TYR A 45 8.87 1.18 8.98
C TYR A 45 8.58 -0.24 9.47
N ILE A 46 8.84 -1.21 8.61
CA ILE A 46 8.50 -2.63 8.83
C ILE A 46 9.29 -3.25 9.99
N ALA A 47 10.51 -2.79 10.25
CA ALA A 47 11.44 -3.45 11.17
C ALA A 47 10.93 -3.53 12.63
N ASN A 48 10.08 -2.61 13.06
CA ASN A 48 9.54 -2.55 14.41
C ASN A 48 8.02 -2.80 14.48
N ASP A 49 7.39 -3.10 13.35
CA ASP A 49 5.96 -3.38 13.28
C ASP A 49 5.72 -4.85 12.95
N ILE A 50 5.44 -5.62 14.00
CA ILE A 50 5.20 -7.06 13.89
C ILE A 50 4.00 -7.35 12.98
N LEU A 51 2.93 -6.56 13.07
CA LEU A 51 1.73 -6.79 12.25
C LEU A 51 2.03 -6.56 10.78
N SER A 52 2.70 -5.46 10.43
CA SER A 52 3.12 -5.20 9.05
C SER A 52 4.08 -6.27 8.53
N ALA A 53 5.02 -6.74 9.34
CA ALA A 53 5.94 -7.80 8.95
C ALA A 53 5.20 -9.12 8.65
N ILE A 54 4.28 -9.53 9.52
CA ILE A 54 3.47 -10.74 9.31
C ILE A 54 2.52 -10.56 8.12
N ALA A 55 1.87 -9.39 7.99
CA ALA A 55 1.00 -9.09 6.86
C ALA A 55 1.73 -9.22 5.52
N LEU A 56 2.95 -8.72 5.41
CA LEU A 56 3.77 -8.86 4.20
C LEU A 56 4.13 -10.32 3.89
N MET A 57 4.35 -11.16 4.90
CA MET A 57 4.64 -12.58 4.72
C MET A 57 3.39 -13.37 4.32
N GLU A 58 2.27 -13.11 4.95
CA GLU A 58 1.01 -13.87 4.80
C GLU A 58 0.13 -13.41 3.64
N SER A 59 0.36 -12.20 3.10
CA SER A 59 -0.45 -11.65 2.00
C SER A 59 -0.28 -12.44 0.71
N ASP A 60 -1.33 -12.52 -0.08
CA ASP A 60 -1.32 -13.10 -1.43
C ASP A 60 -0.69 -12.13 -2.45
N ALA A 61 -0.77 -10.81 -2.18
CA ALA A 61 -0.15 -9.76 -2.99
C ALA A 61 0.35 -8.62 -2.11
N VAL A 62 1.46 -8.00 -2.48
CA VAL A 62 2.04 -6.84 -1.82
C VAL A 62 2.19 -5.69 -2.81
N LEU A 63 1.48 -4.59 -2.56
CA LEU A 63 1.56 -3.38 -3.36
C LEU A 63 2.55 -2.41 -2.70
N ARG A 64 3.68 -2.19 -3.35
CA ARG A 64 4.72 -1.26 -2.88
C ARG A 64 4.59 0.06 -3.60
N LEU A 65 4.04 1.05 -2.91
CA LEU A 65 3.87 2.39 -3.43
C LEU A 65 5.10 3.23 -3.14
N VAL A 66 5.61 3.92 -4.15
CA VAL A 66 6.73 4.84 -4.04
C VAL A 66 6.43 6.11 -4.83
N ASN A 67 6.61 7.27 -4.19
CA ASN A 67 6.54 8.56 -4.88
C ASN A 67 7.80 8.77 -5.74
N CYS A 68 7.68 9.60 -6.77
CA CYS A 68 8.77 9.89 -7.71
C CYS A 68 9.80 10.89 -7.16
N ASP A 69 9.75 11.24 -5.88
CA ASP A 69 10.73 12.12 -5.24
C ASP A 69 11.95 11.35 -4.72
N LEU A 70 13.09 12.04 -4.64
CA LEU A 70 14.37 11.45 -4.21
C LEU A 70 14.32 10.84 -2.80
N LYS A 71 13.55 11.42 -1.88
CA LYS A 71 13.42 10.93 -0.51
C LYS A 71 12.75 9.57 -0.49
N SER A 72 11.63 9.44 -1.18
CA SER A 72 10.85 8.18 -1.28
C SER A 72 11.65 7.09 -1.97
N ILE A 73 12.34 7.43 -3.08
CA ILE A 73 13.18 6.48 -3.82
C ILE A 73 14.36 6.02 -2.96
N SER A 74 15.06 6.94 -2.30
CA SER A 74 16.19 6.62 -1.43
C SER A 74 15.76 5.75 -0.26
N TYR A 75 14.62 6.07 0.37
CA TYR A 75 14.07 5.27 1.47
C TYR A 75 13.75 3.84 1.02
N LEU A 76 12.99 3.67 -0.06
CA LEU A 76 12.65 2.34 -0.54
C LEU A 76 13.89 1.57 -1.00
N SER A 77 14.86 2.25 -1.63
CA SER A 77 16.15 1.64 -2.00
C SER A 77 16.89 1.07 -0.79
N SER A 78 16.87 1.78 0.35
CA SER A 78 17.47 1.30 1.60
C SER A 78 16.80 0.05 2.18
N GLN A 79 15.51 -0.16 1.87
CA GLN A 79 14.75 -1.32 2.31
C GLN A 79 14.92 -2.55 1.40
N LEU A 80 15.40 -2.37 0.15
CA LEU A 80 15.52 -3.46 -0.82
C LEU A 80 16.34 -4.67 -0.31
N PRO A 81 17.45 -4.51 0.44
CA PRO A 81 18.18 -5.65 0.98
C PRO A 81 17.35 -6.50 1.93
N LEU A 82 16.54 -5.86 2.80
CA LEU A 82 15.62 -6.55 3.70
C LEU A 82 14.56 -7.34 2.93
N LEU A 83 14.11 -6.78 1.81
CA LEU A 83 13.01 -7.27 1.01
C LEU A 83 13.44 -8.31 -0.04
N ARG A 84 14.74 -8.55 -0.17
CA ARG A 84 15.33 -9.63 -0.99
C ARG A 84 15.62 -10.90 -0.18
N ASP A 85 15.44 -10.86 1.14
CA ASP A 85 15.53 -12.05 1.96
C ASP A 85 14.48 -13.07 1.49
N ASN A 86 14.85 -14.36 1.46
CA ASN A 86 13.98 -15.47 1.02
C ASN A 86 12.67 -15.62 1.82
N LYS A 87 12.53 -14.88 2.92
CA LYS A 87 11.27 -14.77 3.67
C LYS A 87 10.17 -14.00 2.95
N TRP A 88 10.56 -13.19 1.95
CA TRP A 88 9.65 -12.32 1.21
C TRP A 88 9.54 -12.85 -0.21
N ASP A 89 8.41 -13.44 -0.53
CA ASP A 89 8.14 -13.91 -1.88
C ASP A 89 8.16 -12.72 -2.86
N ALA A 90 9.17 -12.72 -3.75
CA ALA A 90 9.35 -11.65 -4.71
C ALA A 90 8.25 -11.64 -5.79
N ASP A 91 7.67 -12.79 -6.10
CA ASP A 91 6.72 -12.96 -7.21
C ASP A 91 5.36 -12.33 -6.89
N LYS A 92 5.02 -12.20 -5.60
CA LYS A 92 3.79 -11.54 -5.15
C LYS A 92 3.91 -10.02 -4.96
N GLN A 93 5.07 -9.42 -5.28
CA GLN A 93 5.35 -8.02 -5.02
C GLN A 93 5.21 -7.16 -6.26
N TYR A 94 4.27 -6.22 -6.21
CA TYR A 94 4.02 -5.24 -7.26
C TYR A 94 4.63 -3.89 -6.88
N LYS A 95 5.54 -3.37 -7.70
CA LYS A 95 6.11 -2.04 -7.53
C LYS A 95 5.25 -1.02 -8.26
N ILE A 96 4.82 0.00 -7.53
CA ILE A 96 3.90 1.01 -8.04
C ILE A 96 4.54 2.39 -7.88
N ALA A 97 4.84 3.06 -8.99
CA ALA A 97 5.16 4.47 -8.94
C ALA A 97 3.87 5.25 -8.69
N SER A 98 3.79 5.97 -7.59
CA SER A 98 2.56 6.61 -7.14
C SER A 98 2.68 8.13 -7.09
N ASN A 99 1.52 8.80 -7.07
CA ASN A 99 1.42 10.25 -6.92
C ASN A 99 2.20 11.02 -8.01
N ILE A 100 2.22 10.48 -9.24
CA ILE A 100 2.98 11.03 -10.36
C ILE A 100 2.31 12.32 -10.83
N LYS A 101 2.95 13.46 -10.60
CA LYS A 101 2.47 14.76 -11.07
C LYS A 101 2.80 14.98 -12.53
N PRO A 102 2.06 15.86 -13.21
CA PRO A 102 2.45 16.33 -14.55
C PRO A 102 3.91 16.84 -14.53
N ASN A 103 4.72 16.38 -15.47
CA ASN A 103 6.16 16.69 -15.57
C ASN A 103 7.10 16.04 -14.55
N GLU A 104 6.63 15.13 -13.71
CA GLU A 104 7.50 14.26 -12.92
C GLU A 104 7.94 13.04 -13.74
N ALA A 105 9.24 12.79 -13.77
CA ALA A 105 9.82 11.65 -14.45
C ALA A 105 9.73 10.39 -13.56
N SER A 106 8.87 9.44 -13.92
CA SER A 106 8.81 8.13 -13.23
C SER A 106 10.02 7.23 -13.53
N GLU A 107 10.84 7.59 -14.53
CA GLU A 107 12.02 6.86 -14.96
C GLU A 107 13.06 6.73 -13.86
N HIS A 108 13.18 7.72 -12.96
CA HIS A 108 14.09 7.63 -11.81
C HIS A 108 13.72 6.51 -10.85
N VAL A 109 12.42 6.24 -10.68
CA VAL A 109 11.95 5.10 -9.88
C VAL A 109 12.41 3.79 -10.52
N GLU A 110 12.24 3.66 -11.84
CA GLU A 110 12.62 2.48 -12.59
C GLU A 110 14.13 2.25 -12.60
N GLN A 111 14.94 3.31 -12.67
CA GLN A 111 16.40 3.23 -12.62
C GLN A 111 16.91 2.65 -11.30
N VAL A 112 16.26 3.00 -10.19
CA VAL A 112 16.71 2.59 -8.84
C VAL A 112 16.09 1.26 -8.41
N LEU A 113 14.79 1.06 -8.68
CA LEU A 113 14.03 -0.08 -8.18
C LEU A 113 13.83 -1.18 -9.23
N GLY A 114 14.28 -0.98 -10.45
CA GLY A 114 13.94 -1.80 -11.62
C GLY A 114 12.53 -1.48 -12.13
N SER A 115 12.03 -2.29 -13.05
CA SER A 115 10.71 -2.06 -13.65
C SER A 115 9.62 -1.87 -12.60
N VAL A 116 8.72 -0.90 -12.80
CA VAL A 116 7.50 -0.75 -12.04
C VAL A 116 6.34 -1.45 -12.75
N THR A 117 5.45 -2.06 -11.98
CA THR A 117 4.32 -2.79 -12.55
C THR A 117 3.18 -1.84 -12.93
N PHE A 118 2.92 -0.84 -12.09
CA PHE A 118 1.86 0.13 -12.32
C PHE A 118 2.34 1.56 -12.05
N LYS A 119 1.68 2.51 -12.71
CA LYS A 119 1.90 3.95 -12.54
C LYS A 119 0.58 4.61 -12.13
N LEU A 120 0.55 5.19 -10.92
CA LEU A 120 -0.59 5.92 -10.39
C LEU A 120 -0.37 7.43 -10.54
N PRO A 121 -1.10 8.09 -11.44
CA PRO A 121 -1.00 9.54 -11.56
C PRO A 121 -1.58 10.24 -10.33
N TYR A 122 -1.10 11.44 -10.06
CA TYR A 122 -1.67 12.32 -9.04
C TYR A 122 -3.14 12.63 -9.35
N SER A 123 -3.99 12.57 -8.33
CA SER A 123 -5.38 13.01 -8.40
C SER A 123 -5.59 14.18 -7.44
N ALA A 124 -5.82 15.36 -7.98
CA ALA A 124 -6.12 16.57 -7.17
C ALA A 124 -7.45 16.40 -6.41
N GLU A 125 -8.41 15.72 -7.02
CA GLU A 125 -9.70 15.42 -6.42
C GLU A 125 -9.57 14.50 -5.20
N LEU A 126 -8.80 13.40 -5.32
CA LEU A 126 -8.52 12.51 -4.19
C LEU A 126 -7.77 13.24 -3.06
N ALA A 127 -6.82 14.11 -3.40
CA ALA A 127 -6.12 14.93 -2.41
C ALA A 127 -7.08 15.88 -1.68
N ALA A 128 -8.01 16.51 -2.39
CA ALA A 128 -9.05 17.36 -1.79
C ALA A 128 -10.00 16.55 -0.89
N GLN A 129 -10.45 15.37 -1.34
CA GLN A 129 -11.29 14.47 -0.53
C GLN A 129 -10.57 14.04 0.76
N SER A 130 -9.27 13.73 0.66
CA SER A 130 -8.45 13.38 1.83
C SER A 130 -8.40 14.50 2.85
N LEU A 131 -8.22 15.75 2.40
CA LEU A 131 -8.22 16.92 3.28
C LEU A 131 -9.59 17.20 3.90
N ALA A 132 -10.66 16.92 3.18
CA ALA A 132 -12.04 17.08 3.65
C ALA A 132 -12.50 15.92 4.57
N GLY A 133 -11.76 14.80 4.63
CA GLY A 133 -12.17 13.60 5.33
C GLY A 133 -13.28 12.82 4.62
N ASP A 134 -13.41 12.99 3.32
CA ASP A 134 -14.48 12.42 2.47
C ASP A 134 -13.94 11.43 1.42
N LEU A 135 -13.07 10.53 1.86
CA LEU A 135 -12.40 9.55 0.98
C LEU A 135 -13.34 8.51 0.36
N LEU A 136 -14.58 8.40 0.84
CA LEU A 136 -15.58 7.48 0.30
C LEU A 136 -16.46 8.10 -0.79
N ALA A 137 -16.27 9.40 -1.08
CA ALA A 137 -16.96 10.06 -2.18
C ALA A 137 -16.44 9.55 -3.54
N ASP A 138 -17.34 9.44 -4.49
CA ASP A 138 -16.97 9.02 -5.85
C ASP A 138 -16.05 10.02 -6.52
N LEU A 139 -14.97 9.52 -7.12
CA LEU A 139 -14.10 10.31 -7.97
C LEU A 139 -14.74 10.58 -9.33
N SER A 140 -14.61 11.82 -9.83
CA SER A 140 -15.18 12.23 -11.11
C SER A 140 -14.61 11.41 -12.27
N LEU A 141 -15.47 11.09 -13.23
CA LEU A 141 -15.09 10.32 -14.42
C LEU A 141 -14.15 11.10 -15.34
N ARG A 142 -14.16 12.43 -15.27
CA ARG A 142 -13.39 13.29 -16.16
C ARG A 142 -12.05 13.68 -15.54
N GLU A 143 -12.07 14.26 -14.35
CA GLU A 143 -10.88 14.84 -13.70
C GLU A 143 -9.93 13.78 -13.16
N SER A 144 -10.48 12.70 -12.61
CA SER A 144 -9.70 11.57 -12.07
C SER A 144 -9.59 10.37 -13.02
N ARG A 145 -9.86 10.56 -14.32
CA ARG A 145 -9.88 9.47 -15.30
C ARG A 145 -8.60 8.63 -15.33
N GLY A 146 -7.45 9.28 -15.30
CA GLY A 146 -6.16 8.59 -15.34
C GLY A 146 -5.93 7.72 -14.10
N PHE A 147 -6.21 8.29 -12.93
CA PHE A 147 -6.10 7.60 -11.64
C PHE A 147 -7.06 6.40 -11.59
N ARG A 148 -8.34 6.60 -11.94
CA ARG A 148 -9.34 5.52 -11.97
C ARG A 148 -8.94 4.36 -12.86
N LYS A 149 -8.46 4.65 -14.09
CA LYS A 149 -7.96 3.60 -15.00
C LYS A 149 -6.80 2.81 -14.42
N ALA A 150 -5.89 3.48 -13.71
CA ALA A 150 -4.78 2.81 -13.07
C ALA A 150 -5.24 1.90 -11.91
N ILE A 151 -6.19 2.36 -11.10
CA ILE A 151 -6.82 1.54 -10.05
C ILE A 151 -7.57 0.35 -10.65
N GLU A 152 -8.33 0.55 -11.72
CA GLU A 152 -9.02 -0.55 -12.43
C GLU A 152 -8.03 -1.60 -12.97
N ALA A 153 -6.88 -1.17 -13.48
CA ALA A 153 -5.83 -2.08 -13.93
C ALA A 153 -5.22 -2.89 -12.77
N ILE A 154 -4.95 -2.24 -11.64
CA ILE A 154 -4.48 -2.90 -10.42
C ILE A 154 -5.53 -3.90 -9.91
N SER A 155 -6.79 -3.49 -9.84
CA SER A 155 -7.89 -4.36 -9.38
C SER A 155 -7.99 -5.63 -10.23
N ARG A 156 -7.90 -5.48 -11.53
CA ARG A 156 -7.97 -6.63 -12.46
C ARG A 156 -6.79 -7.57 -12.32
N GLU A 157 -5.58 -7.03 -12.22
CA GLU A 157 -4.35 -7.83 -12.17
C GLU A 157 -4.17 -8.51 -10.81
N VAL A 158 -4.45 -7.79 -9.73
CA VAL A 158 -4.15 -8.25 -8.37
C VAL A 158 -5.30 -9.02 -7.76
N PHE A 159 -6.55 -8.60 -8.01
CA PHE A 159 -7.73 -9.20 -7.38
C PHE A 159 -8.58 -10.02 -8.35
N GLY A 160 -8.29 -9.99 -9.65
CA GLY A 160 -9.04 -10.76 -10.66
C GLY A 160 -10.47 -10.24 -10.91
N CYS A 161 -10.76 -8.97 -10.62
CA CYS A 161 -12.09 -8.37 -10.74
C CYS A 161 -12.13 -7.15 -11.66
#